data_d05d65714c5783d92992d75cea25f0a1
#
_entry.id   d05d65714c5783d92992d75cea25f0a1
#
_cell.length_a   1.000
_cell.length_b   1.000
_cell.length_c   1.000
_cell.angle_alpha   90.00
_cell.angle_beta   90.00
_cell.angle_gamma   90.00
#
_symmetry.space_group_name_H-M   'P 1'
#
loop_
_entity.id
_entity.type
_entity.pdbx_description
1 polymer ?
#
loop_
_entity_poly.entity_id
_entity_poly.type
_entity_poly.pdbx_seq_one_letter_code
_entity_poly.pdbx_strand_id
1 'polypeptide(L)'
;MQASAAEATAWQEEVLTDWAAEDGQGQNEDRQQAVSRTRAWRRAGDINELLDLSSLSLTALSAPILAGVRRLNVDDNQLNSLPERLPATLQELDARGNRLTQLPGLPAGLQRLNVEYNQLTDLPEPLPGELEWLSASHNRLTSLPETVPPQLIWLGASNNYLTNVPETLLTQLSSDSSVDLENNPLAERVQAGLATAMHAGDYAGPQVFFSTADGPVEVQPRSLQEVAADWLEGEPTAMATWQHFAHEPGAADYARFLDRLRGTVNYGNEAFRQAVAEDLRQAAVRPHLREEYFELASGANASCEDRITLAWNGMQTARLNADVEDGVYDGRLGELLQHGRVMFRLEALDGIARERVNSLRRAYPDVDEIEVYLAYQTQLRDALELRHIAPDMRFMNVSHVSEDDVARAEASVRNQEAAEFPDYLAARWQPWESVVRRIAPEDYAEMQERLVDAMGVQFQTRLDERLAEHGLTGDADAERVLGAQIRNEIAREIKSAVMHQVLGKLGIELRAPSDARARRSA
;
A
#
# COMPACT_ATOMS: atom_id res chain seq x y z
N MET A 1 9.04 -11.86 -52.50
CA MET A 1 9.24 -13.23 -51.97
C MET A 1 8.98 -13.16 -50.47
N GLN A 2 7.95 -13.79 -49.99
CA GLN A 2 7.70 -13.90 -48.53
C GLN A 2 8.67 -14.96 -48.01
N ALA A 3 9.56 -14.56 -47.08
CA ALA A 3 10.38 -15.53 -46.33
C ALA A 3 9.45 -16.52 -45.65
N SER A 4 9.84 -17.80 -45.57
CA SER A 4 9.05 -18.79 -44.84
C SER A 4 9.04 -18.46 -43.34
N ALA A 5 8.02 -18.84 -42.60
CA ALA A 5 7.96 -18.62 -41.16
C ALA A 5 9.19 -19.17 -40.40
N ALA A 6 9.77 -20.25 -40.92
CA ALA A 6 11.03 -20.84 -40.40
C ALA A 6 12.25 -19.95 -40.62
N GLU A 7 12.36 -19.30 -41.79
CA GLU A 7 13.46 -18.36 -42.11
C GLU A 7 13.35 -17.09 -41.26
N ALA A 8 12.13 -16.58 -41.03
CA ALA A 8 11.87 -15.45 -40.14
C ALA A 8 12.27 -15.76 -38.69
N THR A 9 11.98 -16.95 -38.20
CA THR A 9 12.35 -17.40 -36.86
C THR A 9 13.87 -17.58 -36.72
N ALA A 10 14.53 -18.16 -37.71
CA ALA A 10 16.00 -18.34 -37.73
C ALA A 10 16.73 -16.99 -37.71
N TRP A 11 16.29 -16.03 -38.54
CA TRP A 11 16.84 -14.67 -38.54
C TRP A 11 16.66 -13.97 -37.19
N GLN A 12 15.51 -14.13 -36.55
CA GLN A 12 15.27 -13.54 -35.23
C GLN A 12 16.19 -14.13 -34.14
N GLU A 13 16.46 -15.42 -34.19
CA GLU A 13 17.39 -16.08 -33.25
C GLU A 13 18.84 -15.64 -33.46
N GLU A 14 19.26 -15.45 -34.70
CA GLU A 14 20.57 -14.93 -35.04
C GLU A 14 20.75 -13.50 -34.50
N VAL A 15 19.78 -12.61 -34.73
CA VAL A 15 19.79 -11.24 -34.23
C VAL A 15 19.83 -11.16 -32.70
N LEU A 16 19.11 -12.03 -32.01
CA LEU A 16 19.15 -12.11 -30.55
C LEU A 16 20.53 -12.50 -30.02
N THR A 17 21.14 -13.47 -30.68
CA THR A 17 22.48 -13.98 -30.31
C THR A 17 23.54 -12.92 -30.56
N ASP A 18 23.48 -12.24 -31.70
CA ASP A 18 24.40 -11.17 -32.09
C ASP A 18 24.32 -9.99 -31.15
N TRP A 19 23.09 -9.54 -30.81
CA TRP A 19 22.88 -8.47 -29.85
C TRP A 19 23.46 -8.80 -28.46
N ALA A 20 23.31 -10.04 -28.00
CA ALA A 20 23.88 -10.46 -26.73
C ALA A 20 25.39 -10.56 -26.71
N ALA A 21 26.02 -10.66 -27.92
CA ALA A 21 27.46 -10.78 -28.11
C ALA A 21 28.13 -9.45 -28.49
N GLU A 22 27.35 -8.37 -28.72
CA GLU A 22 27.92 -7.07 -29.12
C GLU A 22 28.91 -6.53 -28.07
N ASP A 23 30.00 -5.93 -28.58
CA ASP A 23 30.98 -5.23 -27.74
C ASP A 23 30.41 -3.91 -27.18
N GLY A 24 30.95 -3.46 -26.05
CA GLY A 24 30.55 -2.18 -25.44
C GLY A 24 29.35 -2.26 -24.50
N GLN A 25 29.07 -3.45 -24.00
CA GLN A 25 28.04 -3.65 -22.96
C GLN A 25 28.36 -2.84 -21.68
N GLY A 26 27.33 -2.38 -21.02
CA GLY A 26 27.42 -1.68 -19.74
C GLY A 26 28.00 -2.56 -18.62
N GLN A 27 28.46 -1.93 -17.56
CA GLN A 27 28.94 -2.65 -16.39
C GLN A 27 27.78 -3.42 -15.74
N ASN A 28 27.93 -4.75 -15.58
CA ASN A 28 26.92 -5.68 -15.07
C ASN A 28 25.67 -5.85 -15.97
N GLU A 29 25.74 -5.48 -17.23
CA GLU A 29 24.64 -5.68 -18.19
C GLU A 29 24.46 -7.17 -18.50
N ASP A 30 23.25 -7.72 -18.28
CA ASP A 30 22.95 -9.14 -18.50
C ASP A 30 22.07 -9.35 -19.74
N ARG A 31 22.63 -9.12 -20.93
CA ARG A 31 21.94 -9.37 -22.20
C ARG A 31 21.66 -10.84 -22.46
N GLN A 32 22.46 -11.73 -21.88
CA GLN A 32 22.26 -13.19 -22.01
C GLN A 32 20.95 -13.60 -21.30
N GLN A 33 20.71 -13.06 -20.12
CA GLN A 33 19.46 -13.29 -19.39
C GLN A 33 18.26 -12.69 -20.14
N ALA A 34 18.40 -11.50 -20.71
CA ALA A 34 17.35 -10.88 -21.52
C ALA A 34 16.96 -11.77 -22.71
N VAL A 35 17.96 -12.31 -23.44
CA VAL A 35 17.72 -13.28 -24.53
C VAL A 35 17.05 -14.56 -24.01
N SER A 36 17.50 -15.06 -22.86
CA SER A 36 16.91 -16.26 -22.23
C SER A 36 15.44 -16.05 -21.90
N ARG A 37 15.09 -14.92 -21.24
CA ARG A 37 13.70 -14.55 -20.91
C ARG A 37 12.86 -14.37 -22.17
N THR A 38 13.37 -13.70 -23.20
CA THR A 38 12.68 -13.52 -24.48
C THR A 38 12.41 -14.86 -25.18
N ARG A 39 13.36 -15.78 -25.16
CA ARG A 39 13.17 -17.14 -25.71
C ARG A 39 12.12 -17.93 -24.93
N ALA A 40 12.11 -17.83 -23.60
CA ALA A 40 11.12 -18.47 -22.75
C ALA A 40 9.72 -17.94 -23.05
N TRP A 41 9.57 -16.61 -23.11
CA TRP A 41 8.32 -15.92 -23.46
C TRP A 41 7.80 -16.36 -24.84
N ARG A 42 8.66 -16.39 -25.86
CA ARG A 42 8.27 -16.86 -27.20
C ARG A 42 7.83 -18.32 -27.23
N ARG A 43 8.47 -19.20 -26.43
CA ARG A 43 8.08 -20.62 -26.34
C ARG A 43 6.75 -20.82 -25.64
N ALA A 44 6.40 -19.97 -24.67
CA ALA A 44 5.11 -20.00 -23.99
C ALA A 44 3.96 -19.72 -24.98
N GLY A 45 4.19 -18.90 -26.01
CA GLY A 45 3.26 -18.68 -27.11
C GLY A 45 2.02 -17.85 -26.75
N ASP A 46 1.89 -17.37 -25.53
CA ASP A 46 0.83 -16.45 -25.11
C ASP A 46 1.27 -15.03 -25.38
N ILE A 47 0.69 -14.40 -26.39
CA ILE A 47 1.00 -13.01 -26.77
C ILE A 47 0.54 -11.97 -25.77
N ASN A 48 -0.30 -12.34 -24.80
CA ASN A 48 -0.77 -11.48 -23.71
C ASN A 48 0.11 -11.62 -22.45
N GLU A 49 1.05 -12.59 -22.46
CA GLU A 49 1.99 -12.73 -21.35
C GLU A 49 3.00 -11.56 -21.35
N LEU A 50 3.36 -11.10 -20.16
CA LEU A 50 4.34 -10.04 -19.96
C LEU A 50 5.73 -10.53 -20.38
N LEU A 51 6.41 -9.79 -21.27
CA LEU A 51 7.86 -9.95 -21.45
C LEU A 51 8.57 -9.13 -20.38
N ASP A 52 9.09 -9.81 -19.39
CA ASP A 52 9.80 -9.20 -18.27
C ASP A 52 11.31 -9.19 -18.51
N LEU A 53 11.86 -7.99 -18.75
CA LEU A 53 13.29 -7.71 -18.91
C LEU A 53 13.79 -6.75 -17.82
N SER A 54 13.12 -6.69 -16.67
CA SER A 54 13.47 -5.82 -15.55
C SER A 54 14.76 -6.23 -14.85
N SER A 55 15.43 -5.25 -14.24
CA SER A 55 16.57 -5.42 -13.34
C SER A 55 17.75 -6.19 -13.95
N LEU A 56 18.02 -6.00 -15.23
CA LEU A 56 19.13 -6.63 -15.98
C LEU A 56 20.29 -5.67 -16.28
N SER A 57 20.26 -4.46 -15.74
CA SER A 57 21.24 -3.40 -16.00
C SER A 57 21.41 -3.06 -17.49
N LEU A 58 20.40 -3.30 -18.32
CA LEU A 58 20.44 -3.07 -19.76
C LEU A 58 20.67 -1.60 -20.09
N THR A 59 21.60 -1.32 -21.00
CA THR A 59 21.89 0.03 -21.47
C THR A 59 21.22 0.34 -22.81
N ALA A 60 20.80 -0.68 -23.55
CA ALA A 60 20.10 -0.58 -24.82
C ALA A 60 19.16 -1.78 -25.01
N LEU A 61 18.14 -1.59 -25.85
CA LEU A 61 17.23 -2.64 -26.30
C LEU A 61 17.31 -2.79 -27.81
N SER A 62 17.32 -4.02 -28.28
CA SER A 62 17.22 -4.32 -29.69
C SER A 62 15.77 -4.44 -30.13
N ALA A 63 15.36 -3.69 -31.18
CA ALA A 63 13.99 -3.73 -31.69
C ALA A 63 13.48 -5.15 -32.05
N PRO A 64 14.29 -6.05 -32.65
CA PRO A 64 13.87 -7.43 -32.90
C PRO A 64 13.49 -8.25 -31.68
N ILE A 65 14.03 -7.93 -30.49
CA ILE A 65 13.63 -8.59 -29.21
C ILE A 65 12.15 -8.38 -28.95
N LEU A 66 11.65 -7.20 -29.26
CA LEU A 66 10.31 -6.73 -28.94
C LEU A 66 9.25 -7.16 -29.97
N ALA A 67 9.62 -7.90 -31.01
CA ALA A 67 8.69 -8.27 -32.07
C ALA A 67 7.50 -9.07 -31.55
N GLY A 68 6.28 -8.54 -31.76
CA GLY A 68 5.02 -9.18 -31.35
C GLY A 68 4.66 -9.00 -29.88
N VAL A 69 5.47 -8.29 -29.09
CA VAL A 69 5.20 -8.04 -27.66
C VAL A 69 4.00 -7.10 -27.51
N ARG A 70 3.10 -7.44 -26.58
CA ARG A 70 1.98 -6.60 -26.16
C ARG A 70 2.23 -5.93 -24.81
N ARG A 71 2.90 -6.64 -23.92
CA ARG A 71 3.17 -6.17 -22.56
C ARG A 71 4.66 -6.31 -22.29
N LEU A 72 5.33 -5.20 -22.04
CA LEU A 72 6.78 -5.12 -21.86
C LEU A 72 7.11 -4.46 -20.53
N ASN A 73 7.91 -5.15 -19.73
CA ASN A 73 8.55 -4.59 -18.56
C ASN A 73 10.07 -4.49 -18.76
N VAL A 74 10.62 -3.28 -18.66
CA VAL A 74 12.05 -2.96 -18.70
C VAL A 74 12.46 -2.06 -17.55
N ASP A 75 11.71 -2.12 -16.43
CA ASP A 75 12.00 -1.29 -15.26
C ASP A 75 13.37 -1.60 -14.63
N ASP A 76 13.86 -0.67 -13.83
CA ASP A 76 15.12 -0.79 -13.09
C ASP A 76 16.31 -1.23 -13.97
N ASN A 77 16.44 -0.62 -15.16
CA ASN A 77 17.57 -0.79 -16.06
C ASN A 77 18.39 0.51 -16.17
N GLN A 78 19.29 0.60 -17.14
CA GLN A 78 20.12 1.77 -17.41
C GLN A 78 19.91 2.32 -18.83
N LEU A 79 18.70 2.15 -19.36
CA LEU A 79 18.37 2.54 -20.73
C LEU A 79 18.43 4.06 -20.88
N ASN A 80 19.23 4.54 -21.83
CA ASN A 80 19.29 5.95 -22.20
C ASN A 80 18.22 6.31 -23.25
N SER A 81 17.79 5.34 -24.03
CA SER A 81 16.74 5.46 -25.04
C SER A 81 16.02 4.12 -25.25
N LEU A 82 14.80 4.20 -25.70
CA LEU A 82 14.06 3.06 -26.25
C LEU A 82 14.33 2.96 -27.77
N PRO A 83 14.08 1.80 -28.40
CA PRO A 83 14.17 1.67 -29.86
C PRO A 83 13.29 2.72 -30.56
N GLU A 84 13.80 3.31 -31.66
CA GLU A 84 13.07 4.32 -32.44
C GLU A 84 11.65 3.88 -32.85
N ARG A 85 11.47 2.58 -33.03
CA ARG A 85 10.19 1.98 -33.38
C ARG A 85 9.84 0.89 -32.40
N LEU A 86 8.86 1.17 -31.57
CA LEU A 86 8.23 0.19 -30.71
C LEU A 86 7.24 -0.68 -31.50
N PRO A 87 6.98 -1.93 -31.08
CA PRO A 87 6.01 -2.79 -31.74
C PRO A 87 4.62 -2.14 -31.84
N ALA A 88 3.99 -2.19 -33.00
CA ALA A 88 2.60 -1.69 -33.14
C ALA A 88 1.59 -2.49 -32.30
N THR A 89 1.97 -3.67 -31.83
CA THR A 89 1.17 -4.55 -30.96
C THR A 89 1.26 -4.16 -29.48
N LEU A 90 2.18 -3.26 -29.09
CA LEU A 90 2.44 -2.92 -27.70
C LEU A 90 1.25 -2.17 -27.10
N GLN A 91 0.73 -2.69 -25.99
CA GLN A 91 -0.39 -2.17 -25.22
C GLN A 91 0.04 -1.65 -23.85
N GLU A 92 1.06 -2.27 -23.25
CA GLU A 92 1.59 -1.87 -21.96
C GLU A 92 3.12 -1.77 -22.02
N LEU A 93 3.67 -0.68 -21.49
CA LEU A 93 5.09 -0.44 -21.37
C LEU A 93 5.41 0.08 -19.97
N ASP A 94 6.19 -0.69 -19.24
CA ASP A 94 6.87 -0.24 -18.03
C ASP A 94 8.36 -0.01 -18.31
N ALA A 95 8.80 1.24 -18.20
CA ALA A 95 10.18 1.66 -18.36
C ALA A 95 10.64 2.54 -17.19
N ARG A 96 10.01 2.35 -16.01
CA ARG A 96 10.37 3.03 -14.77
C ARG A 96 11.84 2.81 -14.41
N GLY A 97 12.44 3.73 -13.67
CA GLY A 97 13.78 3.53 -13.09
C GLY A 97 14.87 3.39 -14.14
N ASN A 98 14.82 4.17 -15.22
CA ASN A 98 15.81 4.19 -16.28
C ASN A 98 16.49 5.57 -16.41
N ARG A 99 17.20 5.82 -17.52
CA ARG A 99 17.88 7.09 -17.80
C ARG A 99 17.36 7.76 -19.08
N LEU A 100 16.07 7.52 -19.40
CA LEU A 100 15.45 8.03 -20.61
C LEU A 100 15.38 9.56 -20.57
N THR A 101 15.87 10.21 -21.62
CA THR A 101 15.78 11.67 -21.80
C THR A 101 14.66 12.07 -22.75
N GLN A 102 14.21 11.14 -23.59
CA GLN A 102 13.10 11.32 -24.54
C GLN A 102 12.44 9.96 -24.82
N LEU A 103 11.20 10.00 -25.26
CA LEU A 103 10.47 8.82 -25.72
C LEU A 103 10.40 8.80 -27.26
N PRO A 104 10.45 7.63 -27.89
CA PRO A 104 10.17 7.50 -29.32
C PRO A 104 8.68 7.73 -29.60
N GLY A 105 8.30 7.70 -30.87
CA GLY A 105 6.87 7.65 -31.26
C GLY A 105 6.19 6.43 -30.62
N LEU A 106 5.15 6.68 -29.83
CA LEU A 106 4.42 5.64 -29.12
C LEU A 106 3.41 4.95 -30.05
N PRO A 107 3.20 3.62 -29.94
CA PRO A 107 2.19 2.91 -30.73
C PRO A 107 0.77 3.39 -30.42
N ALA A 108 -0.07 3.52 -31.46
CA ALA A 108 -1.43 4.02 -31.32
C ALA A 108 -2.34 3.19 -30.38
N GLY A 109 -2.05 1.89 -30.24
CA GLY A 109 -2.79 0.97 -29.36
C GLY A 109 -2.22 0.87 -27.94
N LEU A 110 -1.29 1.75 -27.54
CA LEU A 110 -0.74 1.75 -26.18
C LEU A 110 -1.80 2.24 -25.20
N GLN A 111 -2.08 1.43 -24.18
CA GLN A 111 -3.07 1.67 -23.14
C GLN A 111 -2.43 2.11 -21.82
N ARG A 112 -1.21 1.60 -21.52
CA ARG A 112 -0.50 1.88 -20.28
C ARG A 112 0.94 2.25 -20.55
N LEU A 113 1.39 3.34 -19.92
CA LEU A 113 2.74 3.82 -19.99
C LEU A 113 3.23 4.24 -18.61
N ASN A 114 4.25 3.53 -18.11
CA ASN A 114 4.98 3.91 -16.92
C ASN A 114 6.42 4.31 -17.32
N VAL A 115 6.76 5.57 -17.08
CA VAL A 115 8.10 6.14 -17.32
C VAL A 115 8.59 6.94 -16.12
N GLU A 116 8.11 6.59 -14.93
CA GLU A 116 8.56 7.22 -13.70
C GLU A 116 10.07 7.07 -13.47
N TYR A 117 10.64 7.95 -12.65
CA TYR A 117 12.05 7.90 -12.29
C TYR A 117 12.99 7.83 -13.51
N ASN A 118 12.77 8.75 -14.46
CA ASN A 118 13.59 8.95 -15.65
C ASN A 118 14.13 10.40 -15.72
N GLN A 119 14.57 10.86 -16.87
CA GLN A 119 15.09 12.20 -17.09
C GLN A 119 14.39 12.90 -18.25
N LEU A 120 13.12 12.55 -18.49
CA LEU A 120 12.32 13.10 -19.58
C LEU A 120 12.08 14.59 -19.38
N THR A 121 12.29 15.38 -20.42
CA THR A 121 11.97 16.81 -20.44
C THR A 121 10.61 17.10 -21.05
N ASP A 122 10.13 16.21 -21.90
CA ASP A 122 8.87 16.34 -22.63
C ASP A 122 8.22 14.98 -22.81
N LEU A 123 6.91 14.96 -22.98
CA LEU A 123 6.14 13.80 -23.45
C LEU A 123 5.86 13.90 -24.93
N PRO A 124 5.70 12.78 -25.65
CA PRO A 124 5.34 12.81 -27.08
C PRO A 124 4.00 13.51 -27.30
N GLU A 125 3.90 14.26 -28.38
CA GLU A 125 2.66 14.89 -28.81
C GLU A 125 2.37 14.53 -30.28
N PRO A 126 1.21 13.93 -30.59
CA PRO A 126 0.14 13.54 -29.70
C PRO A 126 0.44 12.27 -28.87
N LEU A 127 -0.21 12.14 -27.72
CA LEU A 127 -0.25 10.89 -26.97
C LEU A 127 -1.13 9.86 -27.71
N PRO A 128 -0.90 8.54 -27.53
CA PRO A 128 -1.75 7.49 -28.10
C PRO A 128 -3.22 7.65 -27.66
N GLY A 129 -4.16 7.57 -28.62
CA GLY A 129 -5.57 7.80 -28.35
C GLY A 129 -6.22 6.77 -27.43
N GLU A 130 -5.66 5.56 -27.32
CA GLU A 130 -6.16 4.47 -26.45
C GLU A 130 -5.51 4.49 -25.06
N LEU A 131 -4.71 5.52 -24.71
CA LEU A 131 -4.00 5.56 -23.44
C LEU A 131 -4.96 5.83 -22.28
N GLU A 132 -5.00 4.88 -21.33
CA GLU A 132 -5.83 4.92 -20.13
C GLU A 132 -5.02 5.29 -18.88
N TRP A 133 -3.72 4.94 -18.89
CA TRP A 133 -2.82 5.15 -17.75
C TRP A 133 -1.49 5.71 -18.20
N LEU A 134 -1.09 6.85 -17.62
CA LEU A 134 0.21 7.48 -17.84
C LEU A 134 0.83 7.86 -16.50
N SER A 135 1.97 7.24 -16.19
CA SER A 135 2.78 7.62 -15.04
C SER A 135 4.14 8.15 -15.50
N ALA A 136 4.38 9.45 -15.27
CA ALA A 136 5.59 10.17 -15.65
C ALA A 136 6.15 11.00 -14.48
N SER A 137 5.83 10.62 -13.26
CA SER A 137 6.33 11.26 -12.03
C SER A 137 7.84 11.10 -11.90
N HIS A 138 8.49 11.97 -11.13
CA HIS A 138 9.94 11.95 -10.93
C HIS A 138 10.74 12.00 -12.25
N ASN A 139 10.42 13.01 -13.08
CA ASN A 139 11.11 13.33 -14.31
C ASN A 139 11.54 14.81 -14.31
N ARG A 140 11.81 15.38 -15.50
CA ARG A 140 12.20 16.76 -15.70
C ARG A 140 11.23 17.50 -16.63
N LEU A 141 9.95 17.11 -16.62
CA LEU A 141 8.93 17.68 -17.50
C LEU A 141 8.71 19.15 -17.18
N THR A 142 8.71 19.99 -18.19
CA THR A 142 8.46 21.42 -18.09
C THR A 142 7.06 21.81 -18.56
N SER A 143 6.41 20.94 -19.34
CA SER A 143 5.03 21.07 -19.82
C SER A 143 4.38 19.70 -19.98
N LEU A 144 3.04 19.70 -20.00
CA LEU A 144 2.23 18.57 -20.41
C LEU A 144 1.75 18.79 -21.85
N PRO A 145 1.43 17.71 -22.59
CA PRO A 145 0.82 17.83 -23.93
C PRO A 145 -0.47 18.64 -23.91
N GLU A 146 -0.69 19.47 -24.93
CA GLU A 146 -1.91 20.28 -25.08
C GLU A 146 -3.17 19.42 -25.26
N THR A 147 -3.00 18.21 -25.78
CA THR A 147 -4.10 17.25 -25.93
C THR A 147 -3.81 15.97 -25.18
N VAL A 148 -4.73 15.57 -24.32
CA VAL A 148 -4.68 14.29 -23.60
C VAL A 148 -5.81 13.38 -24.10
N PRO A 149 -5.59 12.05 -24.12
CA PRO A 149 -6.63 11.11 -24.51
C PRO A 149 -7.85 11.22 -23.58
N PRO A 150 -9.09 11.30 -24.12
CA PRO A 150 -10.28 11.51 -23.29
C PRO A 150 -10.65 10.33 -22.38
N GLN A 151 -10.06 9.17 -22.62
CA GLN A 151 -10.23 7.96 -21.81
C GLN A 151 -9.11 7.73 -20.79
N LEU A 152 -8.23 8.72 -20.64
CA LEU A 152 -7.15 8.64 -19.64
C LEU A 152 -7.76 8.70 -18.23
N ILE A 153 -7.59 7.62 -17.47
CA ILE A 153 -8.10 7.47 -16.10
C ILE A 153 -7.09 8.04 -15.10
N TRP A 154 -5.79 7.83 -15.38
CA TRP A 154 -4.71 8.29 -14.53
C TRP A 154 -3.63 9.04 -15.29
N LEU A 155 -3.25 10.21 -14.78
CA LEU A 155 -2.08 10.99 -15.20
C LEU A 155 -1.23 11.33 -13.97
N GLY A 156 -0.14 10.61 -13.78
CA GLY A 156 0.89 10.92 -12.77
C GLY A 156 1.99 11.80 -13.37
N ALA A 157 2.13 13.03 -12.92
CA ALA A 157 3.18 13.96 -13.33
C ALA A 157 3.78 14.72 -12.12
N SER A 158 3.67 14.15 -10.93
CA SER A 158 4.26 14.73 -9.71
C SER A 158 5.80 14.73 -9.76
N ASN A 159 6.42 15.58 -8.94
CA ASN A 159 7.87 15.69 -8.87
C ASN A 159 8.54 15.97 -10.24
N ASN A 160 8.04 17.00 -10.92
CA ASN A 160 8.54 17.51 -12.20
C ASN A 160 8.80 19.04 -12.10
N TYR A 161 8.98 19.72 -13.22
CA TYR A 161 9.23 21.16 -13.30
C TYR A 161 8.11 21.91 -14.03
N LEU A 162 6.86 21.42 -13.89
CA LEU A 162 5.70 22.03 -14.52
C LEU A 162 5.41 23.40 -13.88
N THR A 163 5.36 24.45 -14.68
CA THR A 163 4.99 25.81 -14.25
C THR A 163 3.58 26.19 -14.68
N ASN A 164 3.02 25.45 -15.63
CA ASN A 164 1.69 25.65 -16.19
C ASN A 164 1.04 24.29 -16.48
N VAL A 165 -0.28 24.32 -16.67
CA VAL A 165 -1.09 23.15 -17.04
C VAL A 165 -1.97 23.55 -18.22
N PRO A 166 -2.13 22.72 -19.26
CA PRO A 166 -3.03 23.02 -20.36
C PRO A 166 -4.47 23.21 -19.87
N GLU A 167 -5.14 24.27 -20.30
CA GLU A 167 -6.55 24.53 -19.93
C GLU A 167 -7.48 23.40 -20.41
N THR A 168 -7.09 22.73 -21.48
CA THR A 168 -7.78 21.57 -22.05
C THR A 168 -7.85 20.37 -21.12
N LEU A 169 -6.89 20.23 -20.19
CA LEU A 169 -6.83 19.11 -19.22
C LEU A 169 -8.14 18.99 -18.42
N LEU A 170 -8.68 20.10 -17.94
CA LEU A 170 -9.90 20.13 -17.12
C LEU A 170 -11.18 19.84 -17.90
N THR A 171 -11.15 19.94 -19.24
CA THR A 171 -12.31 19.78 -20.11
C THR A 171 -12.28 18.53 -20.98
N GLN A 172 -11.11 17.94 -21.18
CA GLN A 172 -10.94 16.73 -21.99
C GLN A 172 -11.07 15.44 -21.16
N LEU A 173 -10.73 15.49 -19.88
CA LEU A 173 -10.83 14.35 -18.98
C LEU A 173 -12.17 14.35 -18.23
N SER A 174 -12.66 13.18 -17.88
CA SER A 174 -13.91 12.98 -17.15
C SER A 174 -13.73 13.10 -15.63
N SER A 175 -14.85 13.10 -14.91
CA SER A 175 -14.85 13.04 -13.43
C SER A 175 -14.25 11.76 -12.86
N ASP A 176 -14.14 10.70 -13.67
CA ASP A 176 -13.55 9.43 -13.27
C ASP A 176 -12.02 9.42 -13.43
N SER A 177 -11.46 10.51 -13.98
CA SER A 177 -10.03 10.67 -14.18
C SER A 177 -9.38 11.35 -12.97
N SER A 178 -8.14 10.98 -12.69
CA SER A 178 -7.29 11.59 -11.66
C SER A 178 -5.98 12.08 -12.26
N VAL A 179 -5.55 13.27 -11.85
CA VAL A 179 -4.32 13.92 -12.32
C VAL A 179 -3.47 14.34 -11.13
N ASP A 180 -2.29 13.77 -11.00
CA ASP A 180 -1.33 14.14 -9.94
C ASP A 180 -0.24 15.07 -10.47
N LEU A 181 -0.26 16.31 -9.99
CA LEU A 181 0.70 17.38 -10.30
C LEU A 181 1.47 17.84 -9.06
N GLU A 182 1.47 17.05 -7.99
CA GLU A 182 2.14 17.44 -6.75
C GLU A 182 3.64 17.71 -6.96
N ASN A 183 4.22 18.51 -6.10
CA ASN A 183 5.64 18.85 -6.15
C ASN A 183 6.11 19.37 -7.53
N ASN A 184 5.27 20.20 -8.17
CA ASN A 184 5.63 20.98 -9.34
C ASN A 184 5.62 22.48 -9.00
N PRO A 185 6.49 23.31 -9.60
CA PRO A 185 6.52 24.75 -9.37
C PRO A 185 5.42 25.48 -10.16
N LEU A 186 4.16 25.04 -10.00
CA LEU A 186 3.03 25.66 -10.69
C LEU A 186 2.86 27.12 -10.29
N ALA A 187 2.68 28.01 -11.25
CA ALA A 187 2.46 29.43 -10.98
C ALA A 187 1.18 29.65 -10.12
N GLU A 188 1.21 30.59 -9.18
CA GLU A 188 0.07 30.89 -8.27
C GLU A 188 -1.25 31.07 -9.01
N ARG A 189 -1.23 31.78 -10.17
CA ARG A 189 -2.41 31.96 -11.03
C ARG A 189 -2.99 30.63 -11.53
N VAL A 190 -2.13 29.64 -11.82
CA VAL A 190 -2.53 28.31 -12.30
C VAL A 190 -3.19 27.55 -11.17
N GLN A 191 -2.57 27.55 -10.00
CA GLN A 191 -3.12 26.92 -8.80
C GLN A 191 -4.46 27.52 -8.40
N ALA A 192 -4.59 28.87 -8.41
CA ALA A 192 -5.85 29.56 -8.14
C ALA A 192 -6.92 29.22 -9.20
N GLY A 193 -6.52 29.11 -10.48
CA GLY A 193 -7.40 28.69 -11.58
C GLY A 193 -7.92 27.27 -11.41
N LEU A 194 -7.03 26.31 -11.09
CA LEU A 194 -7.38 24.92 -10.82
C LEU A 194 -8.34 24.81 -9.62
N ALA A 195 -8.01 25.46 -8.51
CA ALA A 195 -8.85 25.46 -7.32
C ALA A 195 -10.24 26.05 -7.61
N THR A 196 -10.31 27.17 -8.34
CA THR A 196 -11.57 27.82 -8.71
C THR A 196 -12.41 26.92 -9.60
N ALA A 197 -11.80 26.29 -10.61
CA ALA A 197 -12.51 25.41 -11.54
C ALA A 197 -13.08 24.19 -10.81
N MET A 198 -12.28 23.54 -9.97
CA MET A 198 -12.69 22.35 -9.22
C MET A 198 -13.80 22.61 -8.17
N HIS A 199 -13.92 23.86 -7.68
CA HIS A 199 -14.99 24.25 -6.74
C HIS A 199 -16.24 24.79 -7.44
N ALA A 200 -16.27 24.89 -8.77
CA ALA A 200 -17.46 25.30 -9.50
C ALA A 200 -18.56 24.24 -9.37
N GLY A 201 -19.79 24.66 -9.11
CA GLY A 201 -20.91 23.75 -8.84
C GLY A 201 -21.34 22.87 -10.05
N ASP A 202 -20.82 23.14 -11.23
CA ASP A 202 -21.02 22.41 -12.47
C ASP A 202 -19.75 21.73 -13.00
N TYR A 203 -18.70 21.65 -12.17
CA TYR A 203 -17.46 20.99 -12.56
C TYR A 203 -17.67 19.50 -12.78
N ALA A 204 -17.33 19.03 -13.97
CA ALA A 204 -17.44 17.64 -14.38
C ALA A 204 -16.09 17.09 -14.92
N GLY A 205 -15.00 17.79 -14.64
CA GLY A 205 -13.65 17.40 -15.05
C GLY A 205 -12.97 16.47 -14.04
N PRO A 206 -11.67 16.15 -14.27
CA PRO A 206 -10.90 15.20 -13.46
C PRO A 206 -10.66 15.73 -12.04
N GLN A 207 -10.35 14.81 -11.12
CA GLN A 207 -9.75 15.17 -9.85
C GLN A 207 -8.28 15.58 -10.09
N VAL A 208 -7.90 16.81 -9.74
CA VAL A 208 -6.55 17.31 -9.93
C VAL A 208 -5.90 17.56 -8.58
N PHE A 209 -4.77 16.92 -8.36
CA PHE A 209 -3.96 17.06 -7.16
C PHE A 209 -2.74 17.92 -7.47
N PHE A 210 -2.49 18.94 -6.68
CA PHE A 210 -1.34 19.82 -6.85
C PHE A 210 -0.95 20.44 -5.51
N SER A 211 0.35 20.71 -5.34
CA SER A 211 0.83 21.45 -4.20
C SER A 211 0.41 22.92 -4.37
N THR A 212 -0.34 23.45 -3.41
CA THR A 212 -0.61 24.89 -3.35
C THR A 212 0.70 25.63 -3.14
N ALA A 213 0.83 26.83 -3.72
CA ALA A 213 2.06 27.62 -3.81
C ALA A 213 2.61 28.11 -2.46
N ASP A 214 3.03 27.19 -1.66
CA ASP A 214 4.27 27.29 -0.93
C ASP A 214 5.22 26.28 -1.61
N GLY A 215 5.66 26.61 -2.83
CA GLY A 215 6.72 25.86 -3.53
C GLY A 215 7.95 25.72 -2.64
N PRO A 216 9.03 24.95 -2.99
CA PRO A 216 10.17 24.79 -2.14
C PRO A 216 10.90 26.12 -1.93
N VAL A 217 10.24 27.08 -1.31
CA VAL A 217 10.85 27.92 -0.33
C VAL A 217 11.42 26.88 0.64
N GLU A 218 12.70 26.96 0.99
CA GLU A 218 13.16 26.44 2.28
C GLU A 218 12.25 27.09 3.35
N VAL A 219 11.04 26.59 3.44
CA VAL A 219 10.16 26.83 4.58
C VAL A 219 10.93 26.17 5.70
N GLN A 220 11.53 26.95 6.55
CA GLN A 220 12.06 26.42 7.80
C GLN A 220 10.95 25.53 8.35
N PRO A 221 11.23 24.24 8.57
CA PRO A 221 10.18 23.31 8.95
C PRO A 221 9.47 23.91 10.16
N ARG A 222 8.15 24.04 10.07
CA ARG A 222 7.33 24.58 11.14
C ARG A 222 7.64 23.84 12.42
N SER A 223 7.75 24.56 13.52
CA SER A 223 8.03 23.95 14.82
C SER A 223 6.89 22.99 15.21
N LEU A 224 7.22 21.96 15.97
CA LEU A 224 6.23 21.00 16.46
C LEU A 224 5.06 21.69 17.19
N GLN A 225 5.33 22.79 17.92
CA GLN A 225 4.31 23.59 18.57
C GLN A 225 3.35 24.25 17.58
N GLU A 226 3.88 24.86 16.51
CA GLU A 226 3.06 25.55 15.49
C GLU A 226 2.15 24.57 14.75
N VAL A 227 2.67 23.38 14.42
CA VAL A 227 1.89 22.37 13.73
C VAL A 227 0.84 21.76 14.65
N ALA A 228 1.19 21.44 15.89
CA ALA A 228 0.24 20.93 16.87
C ALA A 228 -0.88 21.93 17.18
N ALA A 229 -0.60 23.22 17.08
CA ALA A 229 -1.59 24.29 17.29
C ALA A 229 -2.73 24.25 16.27
N ASP A 230 -2.48 23.84 15.03
CA ASP A 230 -3.50 23.72 13.98
C ASP A 230 -4.56 22.65 14.31
N TRP A 231 -4.16 21.65 15.10
CA TRP A 231 -5.05 20.56 15.53
C TRP A 231 -5.71 20.81 16.87
N LEU A 232 -5.05 21.57 17.77
CA LEU A 232 -5.49 21.87 19.14
C LEU A 232 -6.16 23.26 19.23
N GLU A 233 -6.90 23.64 18.20
CA GLU A 233 -7.57 24.95 18.11
C GLU A 233 -8.41 25.24 19.35
N GLY A 234 -8.19 26.41 19.98
CA GLY A 234 -8.90 26.80 21.20
C GLY A 234 -8.32 26.25 22.51
N GLU A 235 -7.19 25.51 22.49
CA GLU A 235 -6.57 24.90 23.66
C GLU A 235 -5.15 25.43 23.94
N PRO A 236 -4.97 26.67 24.39
CA PRO A 236 -3.65 27.31 24.48
C PRO A 236 -2.66 26.57 25.41
N THR A 237 -3.15 25.93 26.46
CA THR A 237 -2.30 25.15 27.39
C THR A 237 -1.77 23.88 26.73
N ALA A 238 -2.62 23.14 26.00
CA ALA A 238 -2.22 21.95 25.28
C ALA A 238 -1.22 22.29 24.16
N MET A 239 -1.48 23.39 23.42
CA MET A 239 -0.58 23.89 22.38
C MET A 239 0.80 24.25 22.95
N ALA A 240 0.86 24.95 24.10
CA ALA A 240 2.14 25.33 24.72
C ALA A 240 2.94 24.11 25.22
N THR A 241 2.28 23.02 25.60
CA THR A 241 2.94 21.79 26.07
C THR A 241 3.85 21.20 25.01
N TRP A 242 3.47 21.26 23.72
CA TRP A 242 4.24 20.69 22.61
C TRP A 242 5.59 21.39 22.35
N GLN A 243 5.78 22.60 22.85
CA GLN A 243 7.08 23.28 22.82
C GLN A 243 8.16 22.51 23.60
N HIS A 244 7.79 21.83 24.69
CA HIS A 244 8.74 21.11 25.54
C HIS A 244 9.35 19.88 24.85
N PHE A 245 8.66 19.33 23.86
CA PHE A 245 9.06 18.12 23.14
C PHE A 245 9.83 18.38 21.84
N ALA A 246 10.04 19.65 21.49
CA ALA A 246 10.67 20.06 20.22
C ALA A 246 12.09 19.50 19.99
N HIS A 247 12.78 19.12 21.06
CA HIS A 247 14.14 18.58 21.02
C HIS A 247 14.20 17.06 21.24
N GLU A 248 13.08 16.38 21.41
CA GLU A 248 13.06 14.93 21.52
C GLU A 248 13.39 14.29 20.15
N PRO A 249 14.06 13.11 20.14
CA PRO A 249 14.31 12.37 18.90
C PRO A 249 13.02 12.12 18.14
N GLY A 250 12.98 12.42 16.83
CA GLY A 250 11.80 12.24 15.99
C GLY A 250 10.79 13.41 16.00
N ALA A 251 10.96 14.42 16.87
CA ALA A 251 10.05 15.56 16.96
C ALA A 251 9.88 16.32 15.63
N ALA A 252 10.98 16.52 14.89
CA ALA A 252 10.94 17.18 13.59
C ALA A 252 10.21 16.34 12.53
N ASP A 253 10.34 15.01 12.59
CA ASP A 253 9.63 14.10 11.71
C ASP A 253 8.14 14.09 12.00
N TYR A 254 7.78 14.09 13.28
CA TYR A 254 6.38 14.16 13.71
C TYR A 254 5.73 15.50 13.35
N ALA A 255 6.46 16.61 13.46
CA ALA A 255 5.97 17.90 12.99
C ALA A 255 5.67 17.88 11.49
N ARG A 256 6.59 17.36 10.66
CA ARG A 256 6.35 17.19 9.23
C ARG A 256 5.17 16.27 8.92
N PHE A 257 5.06 15.17 9.67
CA PHE A 257 3.94 14.25 9.53
C PHE A 257 2.60 14.92 9.80
N LEU A 258 2.46 15.66 10.91
CA LEU A 258 1.23 16.38 11.26
C LEU A 258 0.88 17.46 10.23
N ASP A 259 1.88 18.16 9.69
CA ASP A 259 1.67 19.18 8.66
C ASP A 259 1.18 18.54 7.35
N ARG A 260 1.76 17.40 6.96
CA ARG A 260 1.31 16.61 5.81
C ARG A 260 -0.08 15.99 6.04
N LEU A 261 -0.35 15.49 7.25
CA LEU A 261 -1.66 14.94 7.61
C LEU A 261 -2.77 15.98 7.48
N ARG A 262 -2.45 17.26 7.75
CA ARG A 262 -3.35 18.40 7.51
C ARG A 262 -3.67 18.59 6.01
N GLY A 263 -2.74 18.25 5.14
CA GLY A 263 -2.91 18.30 3.68
C GLY A 263 -3.75 17.14 3.12
N THR A 264 -4.10 16.13 3.93
CA THR A 264 -4.87 14.97 3.43
C THR A 264 -6.35 15.28 3.25
N VAL A 265 -7.02 14.46 2.42
CA VAL A 265 -8.48 14.55 2.22
C VAL A 265 -9.26 14.44 3.54
N ASN A 266 -8.68 13.79 4.54
CA ASN A 266 -9.28 13.57 5.85
C ASN A 266 -9.38 14.84 6.71
N TYR A 267 -8.56 15.87 6.45
CA TYR A 267 -8.58 17.11 7.25
C TYR A 267 -9.92 17.84 7.19
N GLY A 268 -10.66 17.71 6.08
CA GLY A 268 -12.03 18.23 5.96
C GLY A 268 -13.04 17.60 6.93
N ASN A 269 -12.74 16.42 7.48
CA ASN A 269 -13.63 15.70 8.40
C ASN A 269 -13.42 16.14 9.85
N GLU A 270 -14.46 16.70 10.48
CA GLU A 270 -14.37 17.20 11.85
C GLU A 270 -14.06 16.10 12.87
N ALA A 271 -14.68 14.93 12.74
CA ALA A 271 -14.43 13.81 13.65
C ALA A 271 -12.98 13.31 13.55
N PHE A 272 -12.39 13.35 12.36
CA PHE A 272 -10.99 13.03 12.16
C PHE A 272 -10.07 14.07 12.84
N ARG A 273 -10.34 15.36 12.67
CA ARG A 273 -9.58 16.41 13.37
C ARG A 273 -9.63 16.24 14.87
N GLN A 274 -10.80 15.95 15.42
CA GLN A 274 -10.97 15.71 16.86
C GLN A 274 -10.21 14.47 17.32
N ALA A 275 -10.14 13.41 16.52
CA ALA A 275 -9.36 12.21 16.83
C ALA A 275 -7.86 12.52 16.88
N VAL A 276 -7.33 13.26 15.92
CA VAL A 276 -5.91 13.70 15.91
C VAL A 276 -5.62 14.62 17.11
N ALA A 277 -6.51 15.55 17.42
CA ALA A 277 -6.37 16.41 18.60
C ALA A 277 -6.32 15.59 19.91
N GLU A 278 -7.14 14.54 19.99
CA GLU A 278 -7.12 13.64 21.14
C GLU A 278 -5.83 12.82 21.21
N ASP A 279 -5.30 12.36 20.07
CA ASP A 279 -4.00 11.69 20.00
C ASP A 279 -2.88 12.60 20.51
N LEU A 280 -2.91 13.87 20.14
CA LEU A 280 -1.96 14.87 20.65
C LEU A 280 -2.08 15.07 22.17
N ARG A 281 -3.31 15.16 22.72
CA ARG A 281 -3.50 15.26 24.17
C ARG A 281 -2.95 14.04 24.91
N GLN A 282 -3.21 12.86 24.40
CA GLN A 282 -2.74 11.62 25.00
C GLN A 282 -1.21 11.48 24.92
N ALA A 283 -0.61 11.77 23.76
CA ALA A 283 0.84 11.72 23.59
C ALA A 283 1.58 12.78 24.43
N ALA A 284 0.96 13.94 24.71
CA ALA A 284 1.54 14.97 25.55
C ALA A 284 1.81 14.50 27.01
N VAL A 285 0.97 13.61 27.53
CA VAL A 285 1.06 13.11 28.91
C VAL A 285 1.66 11.71 29.04
N ARG A 286 1.89 11.03 27.91
CA ARG A 286 2.40 9.65 27.84
C ARG A 286 3.69 9.59 27.04
N PRO A 287 4.89 9.62 27.67
CA PRO A 287 6.17 9.63 26.96
C PRO A 287 6.34 8.45 26.00
N HIS A 288 6.02 7.21 26.40
CA HIS A 288 6.16 6.04 25.53
C HIS A 288 5.27 6.11 24.29
N LEU A 289 4.03 6.54 24.44
CA LEU A 289 3.12 6.73 23.29
C LEU A 289 3.65 7.81 22.34
N ARG A 290 4.22 8.88 22.89
CA ARG A 290 4.82 9.95 22.08
C ARG A 290 6.06 9.47 21.32
N GLU A 291 6.93 8.69 21.95
CA GLU A 291 8.09 8.07 21.29
C GLU A 291 7.65 7.17 20.13
N GLU A 292 6.64 6.33 20.33
CA GLU A 292 6.10 5.45 19.30
C GLU A 292 5.46 6.23 18.14
N TYR A 293 4.75 7.33 18.42
CA TYR A 293 4.23 8.22 17.38
C TYR A 293 5.35 8.89 16.58
N PHE A 294 6.43 9.30 17.23
CA PHE A 294 7.58 9.89 16.55
C PHE A 294 8.30 8.88 15.64
N GLU A 295 8.41 7.64 16.07
CA GLU A 295 8.99 6.55 15.28
C GLU A 295 8.13 6.22 14.05
N LEU A 296 6.81 6.07 14.22
CA LEU A 296 5.87 5.83 13.12
C LEU A 296 5.88 6.97 12.09
N ALA A 297 5.96 8.22 12.55
CA ALA A 297 6.03 9.38 11.68
C ALA A 297 7.32 9.42 10.85
N SER A 298 8.44 8.99 11.40
CA SER A 298 9.73 8.98 10.70
C SER A 298 9.68 8.12 9.44
N GLY A 299 9.03 6.95 9.50
CA GLY A 299 8.84 6.05 8.36
C GLY A 299 7.88 6.57 7.28
N ALA A 300 6.99 7.51 7.63
CA ALA A 300 5.92 7.96 6.73
C ALA A 300 6.29 9.16 5.85
N ASN A 301 7.26 9.97 6.24
CA ASN A 301 7.53 11.29 5.65
C ASN A 301 8.07 11.29 4.20
N ALA A 302 8.57 10.18 3.70
CA ALA A 302 9.15 10.08 2.35
C ALA A 302 8.16 9.57 1.29
N SER A 303 6.85 9.54 1.57
CA SER A 303 5.88 8.80 0.78
C SER A 303 4.62 9.61 0.42
N CYS A 304 3.69 9.02 -0.36
CA CYS A 304 2.43 9.64 -0.80
C CYS A 304 1.47 9.95 0.36
N GLU A 305 0.39 10.67 0.07
CA GLU A 305 -0.62 11.07 1.06
C GLU A 305 -1.32 9.88 1.72
N ASP A 306 -1.62 8.83 0.97
CA ASP A 306 -2.29 7.64 1.50
C ASP A 306 -1.40 6.88 2.49
N ARG A 307 -0.07 6.93 2.34
CA ARG A 307 0.85 6.41 3.37
C ARG A 307 0.84 7.23 4.66
N ILE A 308 0.66 8.54 4.56
CA ILE A 308 0.47 9.39 5.75
C ILE A 308 -0.80 8.98 6.48
N THR A 309 -1.89 8.77 5.72
CA THR A 309 -3.16 8.28 6.26
C THR A 309 -3.00 6.90 6.91
N LEU A 310 -2.29 5.97 6.26
CA LEU A 310 -2.02 4.64 6.82
C LEU A 310 -1.16 4.69 8.08
N ALA A 311 -0.16 5.59 8.13
CA ALA A 311 0.67 5.77 9.32
C ALA A 311 -0.17 6.28 10.52
N TRP A 312 -1.14 7.17 10.28
CA TRP A 312 -2.08 7.57 11.32
C TRP A 312 -2.94 6.39 11.81
N ASN A 313 -3.42 5.51 10.91
CA ASN A 313 -4.12 4.28 11.30
C ASN A 313 -3.22 3.40 12.20
N GLY A 314 -1.91 3.33 11.93
CA GLY A 314 -0.93 2.67 12.79
C GLY A 314 -0.82 3.30 14.18
N MET A 315 -0.87 4.64 14.27
CA MET A 315 -0.86 5.35 15.55
C MET A 315 -2.08 5.05 16.41
N GLN A 316 -3.24 4.72 15.82
CA GLN A 316 -4.41 4.28 16.57
C GLN A 316 -4.18 2.91 17.23
N THR A 317 -3.41 2.03 16.58
CA THR A 317 -3.00 0.75 17.18
C THR A 317 -2.01 0.96 18.33
N ALA A 318 -1.03 1.85 18.16
CA ALA A 318 -0.09 2.24 19.21
C ALA A 318 -0.83 2.78 20.45
N ARG A 319 -1.81 3.65 20.22
CA ARG A 319 -2.65 4.18 21.29
C ARG A 319 -3.43 3.10 22.03
N LEU A 320 -4.05 2.16 21.30
CA LEU A 320 -4.74 1.03 21.90
C LEU A 320 -3.81 0.20 22.78
N ASN A 321 -2.58 -0.06 22.35
CA ASN A 321 -1.58 -0.79 23.12
C ASN A 321 -1.20 -0.03 24.40
N ALA A 322 -0.97 1.27 24.30
CA ALA A 322 -0.70 2.12 25.47
C ALA A 322 -1.88 2.14 26.47
N ASP A 323 -3.11 2.24 25.98
CA ASP A 323 -4.31 2.18 26.81
C ASP A 323 -4.43 0.82 27.54
N VAL A 324 -4.05 -0.26 26.89
CA VAL A 324 -4.00 -1.60 27.48
C VAL A 324 -2.91 -1.67 28.55
N GLU A 325 -1.72 -1.15 28.30
CA GLU A 325 -0.61 -1.14 29.26
C GLU A 325 -0.95 -0.34 30.52
N ASP A 326 -1.61 0.78 30.36
CA ASP A 326 -2.08 1.65 31.45
C ASP A 326 -3.30 1.07 32.24
N GLY A 327 -3.79 -0.10 31.83
CA GLY A 327 -4.91 -0.77 32.52
C GLY A 327 -6.28 -0.17 32.25
N VAL A 328 -6.43 0.66 31.22
CA VAL A 328 -7.69 1.35 30.86
C VAL A 328 -8.84 0.35 30.67
N TYR A 329 -8.54 -0.86 30.20
CA TYR A 329 -9.52 -1.89 29.89
C TYR A 329 -9.68 -2.97 30.97
N ASP A 330 -8.98 -2.91 32.10
CA ASP A 330 -9.03 -3.95 33.14
C ASP A 330 -10.45 -4.13 33.73
N GLY A 331 -11.24 -3.06 33.74
CA GLY A 331 -12.68 -3.10 34.13
C GLY A 331 -13.65 -2.98 32.95
N ARG A 332 -13.17 -2.93 31.70
CA ARG A 332 -13.98 -2.66 30.50
C ARG A 332 -13.73 -3.69 29.39
N LEU A 333 -13.72 -4.96 29.77
CA LEU A 333 -13.38 -6.06 28.86
C LEU A 333 -14.27 -6.14 27.62
N GLY A 334 -15.54 -5.76 27.72
CA GLY A 334 -16.43 -5.70 26.55
C GLY A 334 -15.95 -4.71 25.49
N GLU A 335 -15.37 -3.58 25.90
CA GLU A 335 -14.77 -2.61 24.97
C GLU A 335 -13.46 -3.17 24.38
N LEU A 336 -12.62 -3.78 25.21
CA LEU A 336 -11.39 -4.45 24.75
C LEU A 336 -11.70 -5.50 23.68
N LEU A 337 -12.73 -6.32 23.87
CA LEU A 337 -13.16 -7.31 22.88
C LEU A 337 -13.61 -6.68 21.56
N GLN A 338 -14.28 -5.51 21.61
CA GLN A 338 -14.64 -4.78 20.39
C GLN A 338 -13.39 -4.30 19.65
N HIS A 339 -12.38 -3.79 20.37
CA HIS A 339 -11.09 -3.45 19.77
C HIS A 339 -10.40 -4.66 19.16
N GLY A 340 -10.41 -5.80 19.84
CA GLY A 340 -9.88 -7.06 19.32
C GLY A 340 -10.54 -7.50 18.02
N ARG A 341 -11.87 -7.32 17.90
CA ARG A 341 -12.60 -7.60 16.65
C ARG A 341 -12.16 -6.68 15.52
N VAL A 342 -12.00 -5.39 15.79
CA VAL A 342 -11.52 -4.42 14.80
C VAL A 342 -10.13 -4.82 14.33
N MET A 343 -9.21 -5.17 15.24
CA MET A 343 -7.85 -5.59 14.87
C MET A 343 -7.84 -6.88 14.05
N PHE A 344 -8.67 -7.86 14.42
CA PHE A 344 -8.86 -9.08 13.62
C PHE A 344 -9.32 -8.78 12.20
N ARG A 345 -10.34 -7.92 12.06
CA ARG A 345 -10.91 -7.53 10.76
C ARG A 345 -9.88 -6.81 9.88
N LEU A 346 -9.07 -5.93 10.47
CA LEU A 346 -7.99 -5.24 9.77
C LEU A 346 -6.90 -6.22 9.30
N GLU A 347 -6.53 -7.20 10.12
CA GLU A 347 -5.58 -8.25 9.73
C GLU A 347 -6.13 -9.16 8.62
N ALA A 348 -7.42 -9.51 8.68
CA ALA A 348 -8.07 -10.27 7.62
C ALA A 348 -8.14 -9.48 6.30
N LEU A 349 -8.43 -8.18 6.36
CA LEU A 349 -8.42 -7.29 5.18
C LEU A 349 -7.03 -7.14 4.57
N ASP A 350 -5.97 -7.09 5.38
CA ASP A 350 -4.59 -7.08 4.89
C ASP A 350 -4.28 -8.34 4.05
N GLY A 351 -4.69 -9.52 4.53
CA GLY A 351 -4.58 -10.77 3.77
C GLY A 351 -5.33 -10.72 2.43
N ILE A 352 -6.58 -10.25 2.44
CA ILE A 352 -7.42 -10.11 1.24
C ILE A 352 -6.80 -9.10 0.25
N ALA A 353 -6.29 -7.98 0.76
CA ALA A 353 -5.64 -6.97 -0.07
C ALA A 353 -4.40 -7.52 -0.77
N ARG A 354 -3.53 -8.26 -0.05
CA ARG A 354 -2.35 -8.92 -0.65
C ARG A 354 -2.73 -9.92 -1.74
N GLU A 355 -3.77 -10.72 -1.52
CA GLU A 355 -4.27 -11.64 -2.55
C GLU A 355 -4.78 -10.87 -3.77
N ARG A 356 -5.51 -9.77 -3.54
CA ARG A 356 -6.00 -8.90 -4.61
C ARG A 356 -4.85 -8.28 -5.39
N VAL A 357 -3.85 -7.70 -4.72
CA VAL A 357 -2.64 -7.15 -5.33
C VAL A 357 -1.95 -8.20 -6.22
N ASN A 358 -1.74 -9.41 -5.70
CA ASN A 358 -1.14 -10.49 -6.48
C ASN A 358 -1.96 -10.86 -7.74
N SER A 359 -3.29 -10.74 -7.67
CA SER A 359 -4.15 -10.95 -8.83
C SER A 359 -4.10 -9.79 -9.82
N LEU A 360 -4.01 -8.56 -9.31
CA LEU A 360 -3.96 -7.32 -10.10
C LEU A 360 -2.61 -7.14 -10.80
N ARG A 361 -1.50 -7.52 -10.20
CA ARG A 361 -0.13 -7.34 -10.76
C ARG A 361 0.06 -7.89 -12.17
N ARG A 362 -0.78 -8.87 -12.59
CA ARG A 362 -0.75 -9.36 -13.97
C ARG A 362 -1.31 -8.36 -14.98
N ALA A 363 -2.31 -7.59 -14.57
CA ALA A 363 -2.96 -6.58 -15.41
C ALA A 363 -2.46 -5.17 -15.11
N TYR A 364 -2.00 -4.94 -13.89
CA TYR A 364 -1.58 -3.65 -13.32
C TYR A 364 -0.27 -3.84 -12.54
N PRO A 365 0.89 -3.86 -13.22
CA PRO A 365 2.19 -4.08 -12.57
C PRO A 365 2.49 -3.09 -11.45
N ASP A 366 2.05 -1.83 -11.61
CA ASP A 366 2.30 -0.70 -10.71
C ASP A 366 1.27 -0.56 -9.59
N VAL A 367 0.38 -1.54 -9.41
CA VAL A 367 -0.63 -1.46 -8.33
C VAL A 367 0.06 -1.32 -6.97
N ASP A 368 -0.25 -0.23 -6.26
CA ASP A 368 0.27 0.00 -4.90
C ASP A 368 -0.57 -0.81 -3.89
N GLU A 369 0.12 -1.63 -3.10
CA GLU A 369 -0.51 -2.43 -2.04
C GLU A 369 -1.25 -1.57 -1.02
N ILE A 370 -0.74 -0.37 -0.76
CA ILE A 370 -1.30 0.56 0.22
C ILE A 370 -2.64 1.09 -0.26
N GLU A 371 -2.75 1.46 -1.52
CA GLU A 371 -3.99 1.95 -2.11
C GLU A 371 -5.07 0.86 -2.12
N VAL A 372 -4.70 -0.38 -2.47
CA VAL A 372 -5.62 -1.52 -2.41
C VAL A 372 -6.09 -1.79 -0.99
N TYR A 373 -5.17 -1.77 -0.03
CA TYR A 373 -5.49 -2.03 1.38
C TYR A 373 -6.38 -0.93 1.98
N LEU A 374 -6.02 0.34 1.76
CA LEU A 374 -6.83 1.48 2.22
C LEU A 374 -8.21 1.51 1.58
N ALA A 375 -8.33 1.13 0.30
CA ALA A 375 -9.62 1.06 -0.37
C ALA A 375 -10.59 0.06 0.31
N TYR A 376 -10.10 -1.12 0.69
CA TYR A 376 -10.91 -2.04 1.49
C TYR A 376 -11.25 -1.48 2.87
N GLN A 377 -10.30 -0.86 3.55
CA GLN A 377 -10.53 -0.28 4.87
C GLN A 377 -11.60 0.80 4.83
N THR A 378 -11.45 1.78 3.94
CA THR A 378 -12.36 2.93 3.85
C THR A 378 -13.76 2.52 3.39
N GLN A 379 -13.87 1.67 2.37
CA GLN A 379 -15.17 1.21 1.87
C GLN A 379 -15.90 0.27 2.85
N LEU A 380 -15.18 -0.51 3.65
CA LEU A 380 -15.76 -1.42 4.64
C LEU A 380 -15.79 -0.84 6.06
N ARG A 381 -15.39 0.43 6.23
CA ARG A 381 -15.29 1.08 7.53
C ARG A 381 -16.56 0.95 8.36
N ASP A 382 -17.69 1.30 7.80
CA ASP A 382 -18.96 1.27 8.51
C ASP A 382 -19.54 -0.14 8.60
N ALA A 383 -19.44 -0.93 7.52
CA ALA A 383 -19.95 -2.30 7.49
C ALA A 383 -19.23 -3.21 8.50
N LEU A 384 -17.92 -3.06 8.63
CA LEU A 384 -17.09 -3.82 9.58
C LEU A 384 -16.77 -3.05 10.88
N GLU A 385 -17.41 -1.90 11.12
CA GLU A 385 -17.21 -1.07 12.34
C GLU A 385 -15.71 -0.77 12.61
N LEU A 386 -14.93 -0.44 11.58
CA LEU A 386 -13.49 -0.20 11.68
C LEU A 386 -13.22 1.20 12.28
N ARG A 387 -13.23 1.30 13.60
CA ARG A 387 -13.20 2.60 14.32
C ARG A 387 -11.81 3.25 14.37
N HIS A 388 -10.76 2.50 14.03
CA HIS A 388 -9.36 2.92 14.18
C HIS A 388 -8.70 3.30 12.85
N ILE A 389 -9.49 3.68 11.86
CA ILE A 389 -9.00 4.09 10.55
C ILE A 389 -9.54 5.45 10.16
N ALA A 390 -8.78 6.13 9.29
CA ALA A 390 -9.20 7.36 8.67
C ALA A 390 -10.47 7.14 7.80
N PRO A 391 -11.36 8.14 7.71
CA PRO A 391 -12.63 7.98 7.00
C PRO A 391 -12.48 7.87 5.49
N ASP A 392 -11.41 8.40 4.90
CA ASP A 392 -11.26 8.52 3.46
C ASP A 392 -9.82 8.27 3.00
N MET A 393 -9.63 8.07 1.71
CA MET A 393 -8.34 7.96 1.04
C MET A 393 -8.34 8.77 -0.25
N ARG A 394 -7.17 9.20 -0.70
CA ARG A 394 -7.03 10.05 -1.87
C ARG A 394 -7.14 9.27 -3.19
N PHE A 395 -6.43 8.16 -3.28
CA PHE A 395 -6.23 7.42 -4.52
C PHE A 395 -7.20 6.24 -4.70
N MET A 396 -8.46 6.40 -4.30
CA MET A 396 -9.49 5.36 -4.40
C MET A 396 -9.63 4.80 -5.83
N ASN A 397 -9.63 5.68 -6.83
CA ASN A 397 -9.89 5.29 -8.22
C ASN A 397 -8.79 4.42 -8.84
N VAL A 398 -7.57 4.48 -8.30
CA VAL A 398 -6.43 3.69 -8.79
C VAL A 398 -6.17 2.43 -7.98
N SER A 399 -6.94 2.20 -6.93
CA SER A 399 -6.87 0.97 -6.13
C SER A 399 -7.34 -0.28 -6.89
N HIS A 400 -8.09 -0.12 -7.99
CA HIS A 400 -8.71 -1.20 -8.75
C HIS A 400 -9.58 -2.16 -7.91
N VAL A 401 -10.14 -1.66 -6.81
CA VAL A 401 -11.07 -2.40 -5.95
C VAL A 401 -12.50 -2.09 -6.37
N SER A 402 -13.21 -3.09 -6.90
CA SER A 402 -14.60 -2.95 -7.34
C SER A 402 -15.59 -3.18 -6.19
N GLU A 403 -16.86 -2.75 -6.37
CA GLU A 403 -17.95 -3.04 -5.43
C GLU A 403 -18.11 -4.55 -5.16
N ASP A 404 -17.92 -5.39 -6.19
CA ASP A 404 -17.96 -6.84 -6.04
C ASP A 404 -16.79 -7.37 -5.19
N ASP A 405 -15.60 -6.76 -5.31
CA ASP A 405 -14.45 -7.11 -4.46
C ASP A 405 -14.75 -6.75 -3.00
N VAL A 406 -15.33 -5.59 -2.75
CA VAL A 406 -15.73 -5.12 -1.42
C VAL A 406 -16.77 -6.05 -0.80
N ALA A 407 -17.80 -6.42 -1.54
CA ALA A 407 -18.84 -7.33 -1.04
C ALA A 407 -18.28 -8.72 -0.70
N ARG A 408 -17.37 -9.24 -1.55
CA ARG A 408 -16.68 -10.52 -1.26
C ARG A 408 -15.79 -10.42 -0.04
N ALA A 409 -15.05 -9.32 0.11
CA ALA A 409 -14.18 -9.08 1.25
C ALA A 409 -14.98 -9.00 2.56
N GLU A 410 -16.11 -8.28 2.58
CA GLU A 410 -17.00 -8.23 3.75
C GLU A 410 -17.47 -9.62 4.18
N ALA A 411 -17.98 -10.40 3.23
CA ALA A 411 -18.45 -11.77 3.51
C ALA A 411 -17.32 -12.67 4.02
N SER A 412 -16.12 -12.56 3.42
CA SER A 412 -14.94 -13.32 3.83
C SER A 412 -14.51 -12.97 5.26
N VAL A 413 -14.37 -11.67 5.58
CA VAL A 413 -13.98 -11.21 6.91
C VAL A 413 -14.97 -11.67 7.98
N ARG A 414 -16.28 -11.55 7.72
CA ARG A 414 -17.31 -12.02 8.67
C ARG A 414 -17.26 -13.53 8.91
N ASN A 415 -17.01 -14.31 7.87
CA ASN A 415 -16.88 -15.76 7.98
C ASN A 415 -15.60 -16.15 8.76
N GLN A 416 -14.48 -15.51 8.46
CA GLN A 416 -13.23 -15.72 9.21
C GLN A 416 -13.38 -15.31 10.67
N GLU A 417 -14.00 -14.16 10.96
CA GLU A 417 -14.26 -13.70 12.34
C GLU A 417 -15.11 -14.72 13.12
N ALA A 418 -16.16 -15.26 12.50
CA ALA A 418 -17.01 -16.23 13.15
C ALA A 418 -16.28 -17.54 13.49
N ALA A 419 -15.33 -17.95 12.64
CA ALA A 419 -14.57 -19.19 12.82
C ALA A 419 -13.32 -19.03 13.69
N GLU A 420 -12.58 -17.92 13.55
CA GLU A 420 -11.19 -17.81 14.01
C GLU A 420 -10.97 -16.77 15.12
N PHE A 421 -11.92 -15.86 15.34
CA PHE A 421 -11.74 -14.79 16.34
C PHE A 421 -11.45 -15.30 17.76
N PRO A 422 -12.07 -16.38 18.26
CA PRO A 422 -11.73 -16.91 19.57
C PRO A 422 -10.26 -17.34 19.69
N ASP A 423 -9.74 -18.02 18.67
CA ASP A 423 -8.34 -18.46 18.63
C ASP A 423 -7.37 -17.28 18.45
N TYR A 424 -7.75 -16.29 17.64
CA TYR A 424 -7.00 -15.05 17.49
C TYR A 424 -6.86 -14.32 18.83
N LEU A 425 -7.96 -14.12 19.53
CA LEU A 425 -7.98 -13.48 20.83
C LEU A 425 -7.11 -14.20 21.85
N ALA A 426 -7.23 -15.53 21.92
CA ALA A 426 -6.53 -16.35 22.88
C ALA A 426 -5.01 -16.44 22.64
N ALA A 427 -4.59 -16.61 21.38
CA ALA A 427 -3.23 -17.04 21.07
C ALA A 427 -2.39 -15.99 20.33
N ARG A 428 -3.00 -15.03 19.64
CA ARG A 428 -2.33 -14.09 18.75
C ARG A 428 -2.37 -12.65 19.23
N TRP A 429 -3.45 -12.22 19.88
CA TRP A 429 -3.64 -10.82 20.24
C TRP A 429 -3.07 -10.49 21.62
N GLN A 430 -1.85 -9.95 21.64
CA GLN A 430 -1.08 -9.63 22.85
C GLN A 430 -1.81 -8.73 23.87
N PRO A 431 -2.57 -7.69 23.45
CA PRO A 431 -3.32 -6.85 24.39
C PRO A 431 -4.26 -7.63 25.31
N TRP A 432 -4.91 -8.67 24.80
CA TRP A 432 -5.75 -9.55 25.63
C TRP A 432 -4.94 -10.29 26.69
N GLU A 433 -3.82 -10.90 26.32
CA GLU A 433 -2.95 -11.62 27.25
C GLU A 433 -2.41 -10.69 28.36
N SER A 434 -2.07 -9.44 28.01
CA SER A 434 -1.63 -8.42 28.97
C SER A 434 -2.68 -8.07 30.00
N VAL A 435 -3.94 -7.94 29.59
CA VAL A 435 -5.06 -7.68 30.52
C VAL A 435 -5.33 -8.91 31.39
N VAL A 436 -5.42 -10.12 30.81
CA VAL A 436 -5.66 -11.36 31.56
C VAL A 436 -4.60 -11.56 32.66
N ARG A 437 -3.35 -11.27 32.38
CA ARG A 437 -2.26 -11.35 33.37
C ARG A 437 -2.51 -10.46 34.60
N ARG A 438 -3.18 -9.31 34.42
CA ARG A 438 -3.48 -8.39 35.54
C ARG A 438 -4.76 -8.75 36.29
N ILE A 439 -5.82 -9.12 35.54
CA ILE A 439 -7.15 -9.32 36.15
C ILE A 439 -7.41 -10.75 36.63
N ALA A 440 -6.68 -11.73 36.09
CA ALA A 440 -6.79 -13.15 36.44
C ALA A 440 -5.39 -13.78 36.59
N PRO A 441 -4.56 -13.28 37.53
CA PRO A 441 -3.17 -13.71 37.68
C PRO A 441 -3.00 -15.20 38.02
N GLU A 442 -3.95 -15.78 38.74
CA GLU A 442 -3.93 -17.22 39.09
C GLU A 442 -4.20 -18.07 37.83
N ASP A 443 -5.21 -17.73 37.04
CA ASP A 443 -5.50 -18.43 35.78
C ASP A 443 -4.33 -18.28 34.77
N TYR A 444 -3.70 -17.09 34.77
CA TYR A 444 -2.52 -16.86 33.93
C TYR A 444 -1.31 -17.71 34.36
N ALA A 445 -1.05 -17.81 35.66
CA ALA A 445 0.02 -18.66 36.20
C ALA A 445 -0.24 -20.13 35.88
N GLU A 446 -1.46 -20.64 36.08
CA GLU A 446 -1.85 -22.00 35.69
C GLU A 446 -1.63 -22.24 34.19
N MET A 447 -1.97 -21.27 33.34
CA MET A 447 -1.74 -21.34 31.90
C MET A 447 -0.25 -21.52 31.59
N GLN A 448 0.62 -20.74 32.23
CA GLN A 448 2.08 -20.83 32.03
C GLN A 448 2.63 -22.20 32.48
N GLU A 449 2.20 -22.73 33.62
CA GLU A 449 2.60 -24.06 34.06
C GLU A 449 2.18 -25.13 33.05
N ARG A 450 0.93 -25.09 32.59
CA ARG A 450 0.43 -26.04 31.57
C ARG A 450 1.18 -25.95 30.24
N LEU A 451 1.58 -24.74 29.83
CA LEU A 451 2.40 -24.55 28.62
C LEU A 451 3.78 -25.19 28.78
N VAL A 452 4.42 -25.03 29.94
CA VAL A 452 5.73 -25.64 30.23
C VAL A 452 5.62 -27.18 30.25
N ASP A 453 4.63 -27.72 30.95
CA ASP A 453 4.43 -29.16 31.06
C ASP A 453 4.13 -29.80 29.70
N ALA A 454 3.33 -29.17 28.88
CA ALA A 454 2.95 -29.67 27.56
C ALA A 454 4.11 -29.69 26.56
N MET A 455 5.13 -28.85 26.74
CA MET A 455 6.34 -28.83 25.91
C MET A 455 7.31 -30.00 26.22
N GLY A 456 6.98 -30.84 27.19
CA GLY A 456 7.70 -32.08 27.49
C GLY A 456 7.17 -33.27 26.71
N VAL A 457 6.59 -34.22 27.45
CA VAL A 457 6.13 -35.51 26.90
C VAL A 457 5.04 -35.34 25.84
N GLN A 458 4.07 -34.46 26.05
CA GLN A 458 2.97 -34.26 25.10
C GLN A 458 3.45 -33.75 23.74
N PHE A 459 4.37 -32.79 23.74
CA PHE A 459 4.99 -32.29 22.50
C PHE A 459 5.70 -33.41 21.75
N GLN A 460 6.57 -34.15 22.45
CA GLN A 460 7.37 -35.23 21.83
C GLN A 460 6.43 -36.32 21.24
N THR A 461 5.43 -36.74 22.00
CA THR A 461 4.46 -37.74 21.53
C THR A 461 3.77 -37.28 20.23
N ARG A 462 3.24 -36.05 20.19
CA ARG A 462 2.58 -35.53 18.98
C ARG A 462 3.55 -35.38 17.81
N LEU A 463 4.80 -35.01 18.07
CA LEU A 463 5.82 -34.89 17.01
C LEU A 463 6.14 -36.26 16.41
N ASP A 464 6.38 -37.27 17.25
CA ASP A 464 6.69 -38.62 16.81
C ASP A 464 5.54 -39.24 16.01
N GLU A 465 4.28 -39.05 16.48
CA GLU A 465 3.08 -39.47 15.78
C GLU A 465 2.95 -38.81 14.40
N ARG A 466 3.12 -37.47 14.33
CA ARG A 466 2.99 -36.71 13.08
C ARG A 466 4.09 -37.05 12.07
N LEU A 467 5.33 -37.25 12.53
CA LEU A 467 6.45 -37.71 11.69
C LEU A 467 6.20 -39.12 11.15
N ALA A 468 5.68 -40.02 11.98
CA ALA A 468 5.36 -41.39 11.56
C ALA A 468 4.22 -41.42 10.53
N GLU A 469 3.14 -40.63 10.73
CA GLU A 469 2.02 -40.52 9.79
C GLU A 469 2.46 -40.09 8.38
N HIS A 470 3.50 -39.21 8.31
CA HIS A 470 4.00 -38.71 7.03
C HIS A 470 5.22 -39.51 6.52
N GLY A 471 5.68 -40.53 7.23
CA GLY A 471 6.86 -41.33 6.86
C GLY A 471 8.17 -40.55 6.91
N LEU A 472 8.26 -39.51 7.75
CA LEU A 472 9.40 -38.56 7.87
C LEU A 472 10.21 -38.77 9.14
N THR A 473 10.09 -39.92 9.80
CA THR A 473 10.84 -40.23 11.04
C THR A 473 12.35 -40.17 10.80
N GLY A 474 13.03 -39.31 11.55
CA GLY A 474 14.49 -39.09 11.43
C GLY A 474 14.90 -38.05 10.40
N ASP A 475 13.94 -37.34 9.78
CA ASP A 475 14.20 -36.19 8.94
C ASP A 475 14.27 -34.91 9.78
N ALA A 476 15.47 -34.34 9.94
CA ALA A 476 15.71 -33.19 10.80
C ALA A 476 15.00 -31.91 10.33
N ASP A 477 14.79 -31.72 9.03
CA ASP A 477 14.07 -30.56 8.51
C ASP A 477 12.57 -30.70 8.76
N ALA A 478 12.02 -31.90 8.59
CA ALA A 478 10.63 -32.20 8.93
C ALA A 478 10.39 -32.05 10.44
N GLU A 479 11.29 -32.53 11.30
CA GLU A 479 11.23 -32.36 12.76
C GLU A 479 11.17 -30.88 13.14
N ARG A 480 11.99 -30.02 12.51
CA ARG A 480 12.02 -28.59 12.77
C ARG A 480 10.71 -27.91 12.38
N VAL A 481 10.17 -28.22 11.19
CA VAL A 481 8.94 -27.61 10.67
C VAL A 481 7.72 -28.08 11.44
N LEU A 482 7.53 -29.40 11.57
CA LEU A 482 6.41 -29.99 12.30
C LEU A 482 6.47 -29.67 13.79
N GLY A 483 7.68 -29.65 14.38
CA GLY A 483 7.87 -29.24 15.76
C GLY A 483 7.43 -27.80 16.04
N ALA A 484 7.67 -26.86 15.12
CA ALA A 484 7.15 -25.50 15.24
C ALA A 484 5.61 -25.46 15.15
N GLN A 485 5.02 -26.21 14.23
CA GLN A 485 3.56 -26.30 14.08
C GLN A 485 2.90 -26.88 15.34
N ILE A 486 3.40 -28.00 15.86
CA ILE A 486 2.87 -28.67 17.04
C ILE A 486 2.98 -27.79 18.28
N ARG A 487 4.09 -27.08 18.48
CA ARG A 487 4.20 -26.09 19.56
C ARG A 487 3.12 -25.03 19.50
N ASN A 488 2.85 -24.50 18.30
CA ASN A 488 1.83 -23.49 18.10
C ASN A 488 0.42 -24.06 18.33
N GLU A 489 0.15 -25.30 17.92
CA GLU A 489 -1.12 -26.01 18.16
C GLU A 489 -1.35 -26.20 19.67
N ILE A 490 -0.37 -26.73 20.42
CA ILE A 490 -0.46 -26.94 21.86
C ILE A 490 -0.66 -25.60 22.58
N ALA A 491 0.11 -24.59 22.24
CA ALA A 491 0.00 -23.26 22.84
C ALA A 491 -1.39 -22.66 22.61
N ARG A 492 -1.94 -22.77 21.40
CA ARG A 492 -3.28 -22.30 21.06
C ARG A 492 -4.36 -23.04 21.86
N GLU A 493 -4.29 -24.37 21.94
CA GLU A 493 -5.25 -25.18 22.71
C GLU A 493 -5.30 -24.76 24.19
N ILE A 494 -4.13 -24.61 24.82
CA ILE A 494 -4.03 -24.23 26.25
C ILE A 494 -4.50 -22.80 26.46
N LYS A 495 -4.04 -21.85 25.64
CA LYS A 495 -4.42 -20.44 25.75
C LYS A 495 -5.92 -20.24 25.51
N SER A 496 -6.50 -20.93 24.52
CA SER A 496 -7.92 -20.86 24.22
C SER A 496 -8.78 -21.43 25.36
N ALA A 497 -8.37 -22.55 25.97
CA ALA A 497 -9.07 -23.14 27.10
C ALA A 497 -9.10 -22.19 28.31
N VAL A 498 -7.97 -21.56 28.66
CA VAL A 498 -7.87 -20.61 29.77
C VAL A 498 -8.68 -19.33 29.46
N MET A 499 -8.62 -18.82 28.22
CA MET A 499 -9.44 -17.69 27.80
C MET A 499 -10.94 -17.95 28.03
N HIS A 500 -11.45 -19.10 27.59
CA HIS A 500 -12.86 -19.48 27.81
C HIS A 500 -13.21 -19.58 29.29
N GLN A 501 -12.27 -20.09 30.12
CA GLN A 501 -12.44 -20.15 31.57
C GLN A 501 -12.55 -18.75 32.19
N VAL A 502 -11.65 -17.84 31.83
CA VAL A 502 -11.65 -16.46 32.33
C VAL A 502 -12.90 -15.71 31.89
N LEU A 503 -13.26 -15.80 30.61
CA LEU A 503 -14.49 -15.17 30.09
C LEU A 503 -15.74 -15.73 30.76
N GLY A 504 -15.82 -17.06 30.96
CA GLY A 504 -16.92 -17.71 31.68
C GLY A 504 -17.06 -17.23 33.12
N LYS A 505 -15.94 -17.10 33.87
CA LYS A 505 -15.93 -16.54 35.23
C LYS A 505 -16.45 -15.09 35.27
N LEU A 506 -16.21 -14.33 34.20
CA LEU A 506 -16.62 -12.92 34.10
C LEU A 506 -18.00 -12.73 33.45
N GLY A 507 -18.66 -13.82 33.05
CA GLY A 507 -19.99 -13.78 32.41
C GLY A 507 -19.99 -13.16 31.01
N ILE A 508 -18.87 -13.18 30.31
CA ILE A 508 -18.71 -12.60 28.99
C ILE A 508 -18.80 -13.70 27.92
N GLU A 509 -19.72 -13.51 26.96
CA GLU A 509 -19.89 -14.42 25.82
C GLU A 509 -19.24 -13.85 24.54
N LEU A 510 -18.43 -14.66 23.83
CA LEU A 510 -17.83 -14.32 22.55
C LEU A 510 -18.80 -14.48 21.35
N ARG A 511 -20.05 -14.04 21.46
CA ARG A 511 -20.99 -14.13 20.35
C ARG A 511 -20.74 -13.11 19.26
N ALA A 512 -20.95 -13.49 17.99
CA ALA A 512 -20.89 -12.59 16.86
C ALA A 512 -22.05 -11.56 16.92
N PRO A 513 -21.84 -10.30 16.47
CA PRO A 513 -22.87 -9.24 16.53
C PRO A 513 -24.13 -9.50 15.71
N SER A 514 -24.13 -10.46 14.76
CA SER A 514 -25.23 -10.77 13.84
C SER A 514 -26.53 -11.22 14.49
N ASP A 515 -26.48 -11.78 15.71
CA ASP A 515 -27.70 -12.28 16.38
C ASP A 515 -28.49 -11.19 17.14
N ALA A 516 -27.91 -10.02 17.36
CA ALA A 516 -28.57 -8.93 18.09
C ALA A 516 -29.52 -8.09 17.22
N ARG A 517 -29.27 -7.99 15.90
CA ARG A 517 -30.17 -7.27 14.96
C ARG A 517 -31.43 -8.06 14.61
N ALA A 518 -31.35 -9.38 14.50
CA ALA A 518 -32.49 -10.23 14.20
C ALA A 518 -33.59 -10.23 15.29
N ARG A 519 -33.24 -9.90 16.55
CA ARG A 519 -34.20 -9.84 17.67
C ARG A 519 -34.81 -8.46 17.93
N ARG A 520 -34.37 -7.40 17.24
CA ARG A 520 -34.98 -6.06 17.31
C ARG A 520 -36.01 -5.79 16.20
N SER A 521 -36.11 -6.68 15.21
CA SER A 521 -37.08 -6.63 14.11
C SER A 521 -38.13 -7.75 14.18
N ALA A 522 -38.20 -8.49 15.26
CA ALA A 522 -39.29 -9.37 15.68
C ALA A 522 -39.91 -8.81 16.98
#